data_9a48b9c42b9f2b3d26b07a89b92942e4
#
_entry.id   9a48b9c42b9f2b3d26b07a89b92942e4
#
_cell.length_a   1.000
_cell.length_b   1.000
_cell.length_c   1.000
_cell.angle_alpha   90.00
_cell.angle_beta   90.00
_cell.angle_gamma   90.00
#
_symmetry.space_group_name_H-M   'P 1'
#
loop_
_entity.id
_entity.type
_entity.pdbx_description
1 polymer ?
#
loop_
_entity_poly.entity_id
_entity_poly.type
_entity_poly.pdbx_seq_one_letter_code
_entity_poly.pdbx_strand_id
1 'polypeptide(L)'
;MVQSALEAEIYPDYKDVTIPVNIAPLNFVVRGAEAVEVKAGGVTINSKGGNVEFCMSEWRELLEENDSIEVEVTALKNGQWTSYKKFSWYVVSDSIDSHLTYRLIEPGYSIWNRLQIKQRCVENFDEYALADYNLQENRCMNCHTPGNQNPQLSMLYVRGEGGGAILNQNGRLRKLNIKTPDMVQTSTYFQFAPSGRYIVFSCNVVVPAVQASAQKRLEVYDSESDIYVADLEKNIIIRSELLSDTAQLETFPTFSPDGKYIYYCTSPKVELPQDYRNLQYALVRIPFDETTGTIGTQVDTLFTERSVCHPRVSPDGERLLFSVQDYGTFPIWHKEADLWMMNLKTGEIDKLQAVNSDMSDTYHSWSSNSRWFVFASKRDDGLYGKPYYCYVDKNGKAHKPFCLPQKNPTFYDNFLKSFNAPEMAKGKIPFNAVDVANAMKLPAEKFE
;
A
#
# COMPACT_ATOMS: atom_id res chain seq x y z
N MET A 1 34.48 26.69 9.98
CA MET A 1 33.73 25.48 9.53
C MET A 1 34.39 24.30 10.19
N VAL A 2 33.60 23.44 10.84
CA VAL A 2 34.08 22.21 11.49
C VAL A 2 33.68 21.02 10.62
N GLN A 3 34.57 20.03 10.50
CA GLN A 3 34.25 18.75 9.84
C GLN A 3 33.69 17.78 10.90
N SER A 4 32.58 17.12 10.60
CA SER A 4 31.98 16.10 11.44
C SER A 4 32.08 14.73 10.77
N ALA A 5 32.44 13.72 11.56
CA ALA A 5 32.36 12.31 11.13
C ALA A 5 30.91 11.76 11.16
N LEU A 6 30.00 12.50 11.78
CA LEU A 6 28.58 12.11 11.84
C LEU A 6 27.83 12.54 10.59
N GLU A 7 26.80 11.83 10.24
CA GLU A 7 25.84 12.19 9.20
C GLU A 7 24.93 13.32 9.67
N ALA A 8 24.44 14.12 8.70
CA ALA A 8 23.42 15.12 9.00
C ALA A 8 22.12 14.45 9.44
N GLU A 9 21.45 15.02 10.42
CA GLU A 9 20.11 14.63 10.84
C GLU A 9 19.10 15.25 9.86
N ILE A 10 18.71 14.49 8.85
CA ILE A 10 17.73 14.92 7.85
C ILE A 10 16.41 14.17 8.02
N TYR A 11 15.31 14.81 7.62
CA TYR A 11 13.98 14.20 7.62
C TYR A 11 13.16 14.64 6.38
N PRO A 12 12.52 13.70 5.65
CA PRO A 12 12.63 12.24 5.80
C PRO A 12 14.07 11.72 5.64
N ASP A 13 14.35 10.49 6.11
CA ASP A 13 15.67 9.88 5.97
C ASP A 13 15.91 9.37 4.53
N TYR A 14 16.45 10.26 3.71
CA TYR A 14 16.82 9.97 2.31
C TYR A 14 18.30 9.61 2.15
N LYS A 15 19.03 9.29 3.22
CA LYS A 15 20.45 8.93 3.12
C LYS A 15 20.62 7.54 2.54
N ASP A 16 21.53 7.38 1.61
CA ASP A 16 21.93 6.11 1.00
C ASP A 16 20.76 5.27 0.49
N VAL A 17 19.82 5.91 -0.21
CA VAL A 17 18.63 5.27 -0.80
C VAL A 17 18.80 5.08 -2.31
N THR A 18 18.16 4.02 -2.82
CA THR A 18 17.99 3.80 -4.26
C THR A 18 16.70 4.44 -4.72
N ILE A 19 16.74 5.25 -5.77
CA ILE A 19 15.60 6.01 -6.29
C ILE A 19 15.42 5.80 -7.79
N PRO A 20 14.18 5.86 -8.29
CA PRO A 20 13.91 5.76 -9.72
C PRO A 20 14.20 7.10 -10.42
N VAL A 21 14.59 7.02 -11.69
CA VAL A 21 14.88 8.20 -12.53
C VAL A 21 13.70 9.19 -12.65
N ASN A 22 12.47 8.74 -12.41
CA ASN A 22 11.26 9.56 -12.58
C ASN A 22 10.59 10.01 -11.28
N ILE A 23 11.26 9.97 -10.13
CA ILE A 23 10.68 10.43 -8.86
C ILE A 23 10.73 11.97 -8.72
N ALA A 24 9.74 12.54 -8.05
CA ALA A 24 9.74 13.94 -7.63
C ALA A 24 10.91 14.26 -6.68
N PRO A 25 11.32 15.54 -6.56
CA PRO A 25 12.41 15.96 -5.71
C PRO A 25 12.34 15.43 -4.27
N LEU A 26 13.45 14.86 -3.80
CA LEU A 26 13.63 14.43 -2.42
C LEU A 26 13.86 15.62 -1.49
N ASN A 27 12.86 16.49 -1.35
CA ASN A 27 12.91 17.61 -0.42
C ASN A 27 12.97 17.13 1.02
N PHE A 28 13.85 17.73 1.84
CA PHE A 28 14.05 17.31 3.22
C PHE A 28 14.35 18.48 4.15
N VAL A 29 14.33 18.22 5.45
CA VAL A 29 14.71 19.20 6.49
C VAL A 29 15.98 18.73 7.19
N VAL A 30 16.94 19.62 7.37
CA VAL A 30 18.06 19.40 8.29
C VAL A 30 17.62 19.88 9.69
N ARG A 31 17.37 18.93 10.58
CA ARG A 31 16.78 19.22 11.89
C ARG A 31 17.64 20.17 12.72
N GLY A 32 17.01 21.22 13.27
CA GLY A 32 17.65 22.19 14.17
C GLY A 32 18.65 23.14 13.48
N ALA A 33 18.68 23.19 12.15
CA ALA A 33 19.56 24.12 11.44
C ALA A 33 18.98 25.53 11.36
N GLU A 34 19.83 26.54 11.56
CA GLU A 34 19.55 27.97 11.37
C GLU A 34 19.74 28.40 9.90
N ALA A 35 20.64 27.72 9.20
CA ALA A 35 20.88 27.83 7.78
C ALA A 35 21.54 26.54 7.26
N VAL A 36 21.38 26.25 5.96
CA VAL A 36 21.98 25.09 5.30
C VAL A 36 22.54 25.46 3.93
N GLU A 37 23.67 24.83 3.59
CA GLU A 37 24.15 24.68 2.23
C GLU A 37 24.17 23.19 1.89
N VAL A 38 23.48 22.78 0.82
CA VAL A 38 23.45 21.41 0.34
C VAL A 38 23.95 21.39 -1.10
N LYS A 39 24.89 20.48 -1.37
CA LYS A 39 25.39 20.21 -2.71
C LYS A 39 25.03 18.78 -3.10
N ALA A 40 24.40 18.62 -4.26
CA ALA A 40 24.01 17.33 -4.81
C ALA A 40 24.32 17.32 -6.31
N GLY A 41 25.29 16.54 -6.75
CA GLY A 41 25.80 16.61 -8.13
C GLY A 41 26.27 18.05 -8.46
N GLY A 42 25.72 18.63 -9.52
CA GLY A 42 26.01 20.03 -9.92
C GLY A 42 25.14 21.11 -9.25
N VAL A 43 24.14 20.71 -8.45
CA VAL A 43 23.14 21.61 -7.84
C VAL A 43 23.61 22.05 -6.45
N THR A 44 23.47 23.36 -6.14
CA THR A 44 23.75 23.91 -4.81
C THR A 44 22.52 24.66 -4.28
N ILE A 45 22.04 24.26 -3.11
CA ILE A 45 20.91 24.88 -2.44
C ILE A 45 21.41 25.58 -1.18
N ASN A 46 21.04 26.86 -1.03
CA ASN A 46 21.27 27.63 0.17
C ASN A 46 19.92 28.06 0.76
N SER A 47 19.67 27.76 2.03
CA SER A 47 18.44 28.12 2.69
C SER A 47 18.66 28.68 4.10
N LYS A 48 17.81 29.62 4.48
CA LYS A 48 17.64 30.04 5.88
C LYS A 48 16.72 29.03 6.56
N GLY A 49 17.13 28.53 7.73
CA GLY A 49 16.50 27.37 8.37
C GLY A 49 17.01 26.06 7.79
N GLY A 50 16.29 24.98 8.08
CA GLY A 50 16.71 23.63 7.70
C GLY A 50 16.10 23.10 6.41
N ASN A 51 15.22 23.83 5.73
CA ASN A 51 14.50 23.34 4.56
C ASN A 51 15.39 23.26 3.33
N VAL A 52 15.34 22.12 2.65
CA VAL A 52 16.04 21.85 1.40
C VAL A 52 15.01 21.48 0.34
N GLU A 53 14.88 22.33 -0.67
CA GLU A 53 13.89 22.18 -1.75
C GLU A 53 14.61 22.29 -3.10
N PHE A 54 14.50 21.25 -3.93
CA PHE A 54 15.08 21.23 -5.27
C PHE A 54 14.11 21.81 -6.29
N CYS A 55 14.63 22.57 -7.25
CA CYS A 55 13.88 22.97 -8.43
C CYS A 55 13.57 21.74 -9.30
N MET A 56 12.34 21.60 -9.78
CA MET A 56 11.90 20.43 -10.54
C MET A 56 12.71 20.21 -11.83
N SER A 57 13.10 21.28 -12.55
CA SER A 57 13.90 21.15 -13.77
C SER A 57 15.31 20.68 -13.47
N GLU A 58 15.99 21.30 -12.49
CA GLU A 58 17.35 20.92 -12.07
C GLU A 58 17.37 19.49 -11.49
N TRP A 59 16.31 19.10 -10.77
CA TRP A 59 16.16 17.75 -10.24
C TRP A 59 16.07 16.71 -11.34
N ARG A 60 15.30 16.95 -12.40
CA ARG A 60 15.18 16.03 -13.53
C ARG A 60 16.50 15.87 -14.27
N GLU A 61 17.18 16.97 -14.57
CA GLU A 61 18.52 16.95 -15.17
C GLU A 61 19.51 16.15 -14.29
N LEU A 62 19.46 16.38 -12.98
CA LEU A 62 20.31 15.68 -12.02
C LEU A 62 20.09 14.15 -12.07
N LEU A 63 18.84 13.70 -12.16
CA LEU A 63 18.51 12.27 -12.24
C LEU A 63 18.84 11.64 -13.60
N GLU A 64 18.71 12.39 -14.69
CA GLU A 64 19.01 11.91 -16.05
C GLU A 64 20.52 11.77 -16.31
N GLU A 65 21.33 12.59 -15.67
CA GLU A 65 22.78 12.65 -15.91
C GLU A 65 23.61 11.77 -14.97
N ASN A 66 23.01 11.23 -13.89
CA ASN A 66 23.78 10.56 -12.84
C ASN A 66 23.15 9.24 -12.40
N ASP A 67 23.96 8.18 -12.36
CA ASP A 67 23.61 6.90 -11.72
C ASP A 67 23.85 6.93 -10.20
N SER A 68 24.64 7.89 -9.70
CA SER A 68 24.91 8.11 -8.28
C SER A 68 25.17 9.58 -8.02
N ILE A 69 24.47 10.12 -7.04
CA ILE A 69 24.54 11.54 -6.65
C ILE A 69 25.09 11.62 -5.23
N GLU A 70 26.31 12.12 -5.09
CA GLU A 70 26.86 12.42 -3.77
C GLU A 70 26.21 13.68 -3.21
N VAL A 71 25.78 13.63 -1.94
CA VAL A 71 25.12 14.73 -1.24
C VAL A 71 25.99 15.20 -0.09
N GLU A 72 26.33 16.47 -0.12
CA GLU A 72 27.08 17.16 0.92
C GLU A 72 26.15 18.12 1.68
N VAL A 73 26.07 17.97 3.00
CA VAL A 73 25.28 18.84 3.84
C VAL A 73 26.18 19.63 4.76
N THR A 74 26.06 20.96 4.71
CA THR A 74 26.69 21.87 5.66
C THR A 74 25.61 22.68 6.34
N ALA A 75 25.57 22.69 7.68
CA ALA A 75 24.52 23.40 8.41
C ALA A 75 25.10 24.31 9.50
N LEU A 76 24.43 25.44 9.70
CA LEU A 76 24.65 26.35 10.81
C LEU A 76 23.75 25.93 11.96
N LYS A 77 24.36 25.54 13.08
CA LYS A 77 23.66 25.22 14.34
C LYS A 77 24.39 25.90 15.50
N ASN A 78 23.66 26.62 16.36
CA ASN A 78 24.22 27.34 17.50
C ASN A 78 25.37 28.27 17.12
N GLY A 79 25.23 28.99 15.99
CA GLY A 79 26.24 29.91 15.49
C GLY A 79 27.49 29.27 14.87
N GLN A 80 27.53 27.93 14.72
CA GLN A 80 28.67 27.22 14.17
C GLN A 80 28.30 26.46 12.88
N TRP A 81 29.08 26.70 11.81
CA TRP A 81 28.99 25.94 10.58
C TRP A 81 29.70 24.60 10.70
N THR A 82 28.95 23.50 10.43
CA THR A 82 29.45 22.12 10.46
C THR A 82 29.18 21.44 9.11
N SER A 83 30.23 20.89 8.51
CA SER A 83 30.12 20.01 7.32
C SER A 83 30.03 18.58 7.80
N TYR A 84 29.00 17.88 7.38
CA TYR A 84 28.66 16.52 7.81
C TYR A 84 29.27 15.48 6.86
N LYS A 85 29.30 14.21 7.30
CA LYS A 85 29.63 13.06 6.46
C LYS A 85 28.65 13.03 5.27
N LYS A 86 29.19 12.86 4.08
CA LYS A 86 28.43 12.74 2.85
C LYS A 86 27.65 11.42 2.80
N PHE A 87 26.56 11.44 2.04
CA PHE A 87 25.78 10.25 1.70
C PHE A 87 25.46 10.27 0.20
N SER A 88 24.87 9.19 -0.33
CA SER A 88 24.59 9.09 -1.76
C SER A 88 23.14 8.73 -2.06
N TRP A 89 22.65 9.21 -3.20
CA TRP A 89 21.46 8.68 -3.87
C TRP A 89 21.88 7.83 -5.06
N TYR A 90 21.38 6.61 -5.14
CA TYR A 90 21.64 5.70 -6.25
C TYR A 90 20.46 5.74 -7.21
N VAL A 91 20.67 6.25 -8.41
CA VAL A 91 19.63 6.43 -9.41
C VAL A 91 19.56 5.20 -10.30
N VAL A 92 18.39 4.61 -10.46
CA VAL A 92 18.18 3.46 -11.36
C VAL A 92 17.24 3.82 -12.50
N SER A 93 17.51 3.30 -13.69
CA SER A 93 16.71 3.50 -14.89
C SER A 93 15.38 2.77 -14.86
N ASP A 94 15.18 1.83 -13.92
CA ASP A 94 13.91 1.17 -13.67
C ASP A 94 12.90 2.18 -13.11
N SER A 95 12.09 2.79 -13.98
CA SER A 95 11.07 3.78 -13.59
C SER A 95 10.02 3.17 -12.68
N ILE A 96 9.46 3.98 -11.79
CA ILE A 96 8.28 3.63 -11.01
C ILE A 96 7.00 3.98 -11.79
N ASP A 97 5.87 3.31 -11.52
CA ASP A 97 4.58 3.71 -12.06
C ASP A 97 4.26 5.16 -11.66
N SER A 98 3.78 5.96 -12.60
CA SER A 98 3.69 7.41 -12.45
C SER A 98 2.69 7.90 -11.40
N HIS A 99 1.76 7.05 -10.95
CA HIS A 99 0.73 7.41 -9.98
C HIS A 99 0.65 6.42 -8.82
N LEU A 100 0.29 6.98 -7.67
CA LEU A 100 -0.02 6.25 -6.44
C LEU A 100 -1.44 6.59 -6.01
N THR A 101 -2.26 5.60 -5.70
CA THR A 101 -3.52 5.78 -5.00
C THR A 101 -3.39 5.35 -3.56
N TYR A 102 -4.09 6.00 -2.65
CA TYR A 102 -4.09 5.68 -1.24
C TYR A 102 -5.34 6.18 -0.55
N ARG A 103 -5.66 5.57 0.57
CA ARG A 103 -6.71 6.01 1.45
C ARG A 103 -6.12 6.82 2.60
N LEU A 104 -6.59 8.06 2.80
CA LEU A 104 -6.29 8.84 3.99
C LEU A 104 -7.29 8.51 5.09
N ILE A 105 -6.78 8.07 6.23
CA ILE A 105 -7.58 7.71 7.40
C ILE A 105 -7.17 8.53 8.62
N GLU A 106 -8.16 8.92 9.42
CA GLU A 106 -7.96 9.54 10.72
C GLU A 106 -7.30 8.55 11.71
N PRO A 107 -6.72 9.00 12.80
CA PRO A 107 -6.22 8.13 13.87
C PRO A 107 -7.26 7.10 14.31
N GLY A 108 -6.82 5.90 14.75
CA GLY A 108 -7.69 4.77 15.07
C GLY A 108 -8.70 4.98 16.22
N TYR A 109 -8.62 6.09 16.94
CA TYR A 109 -9.60 6.51 17.96
C TYR A 109 -10.68 7.45 17.40
N SER A 110 -10.57 7.86 16.14
CA SER A 110 -11.57 8.69 15.45
C SER A 110 -12.58 7.84 14.70
N ILE A 111 -13.74 8.41 14.43
CA ILE A 111 -14.81 7.76 13.66
C ILE A 111 -14.34 7.55 12.21
N TRP A 112 -14.46 6.32 11.70
CA TRP A 112 -13.99 5.91 10.35
C TRP A 112 -14.90 6.39 9.19
N ASN A 113 -15.60 7.49 9.34
CA ASN A 113 -16.45 8.08 8.33
C ASN A 113 -15.84 9.32 7.65
N ARG A 114 -14.60 9.68 7.98
CA ARG A 114 -13.89 10.81 7.38
C ARG A 114 -12.71 10.33 6.53
N LEU A 115 -13.05 9.52 5.53
CA LEU A 115 -12.06 8.92 4.65
C LEU A 115 -11.99 9.65 3.32
N GLN A 116 -10.81 9.70 2.75
CA GLN A 116 -10.57 10.14 1.37
C GLN A 116 -9.76 9.09 0.65
N ILE A 117 -10.12 8.80 -0.60
CA ILE A 117 -9.27 8.06 -1.52
C ILE A 117 -8.68 9.07 -2.48
N LYS A 118 -7.36 9.12 -2.55
CA LYS A 118 -6.64 10.08 -3.38
C LYS A 118 -5.74 9.38 -4.37
N GLN A 119 -5.38 10.08 -5.43
CA GLN A 119 -4.28 9.71 -6.32
C GLN A 119 -3.25 10.83 -6.36
N ARG A 120 -1.98 10.44 -6.43
CA ARG A 120 -0.83 11.31 -6.46
C ARG A 120 0.07 10.97 -7.64
N CYS A 121 0.47 11.98 -8.41
CA CYS A 121 1.57 11.80 -9.37
C CYS A 121 2.90 11.74 -8.62
N VAL A 122 3.67 10.66 -8.78
CA VAL A 122 4.94 10.48 -8.08
C VAL A 122 6.10 11.24 -8.75
N GLU A 123 5.92 11.65 -10.00
CA GLU A 123 6.90 12.41 -10.79
C GLU A 123 6.87 13.91 -10.51
N ASN A 124 5.82 14.36 -9.82
CA ASN A 124 5.63 15.73 -9.35
C ASN A 124 4.83 15.70 -8.03
N PHE A 125 4.20 16.84 -7.68
CA PHE A 125 3.46 16.93 -6.40
C PHE A 125 1.93 17.04 -6.60
N ASP A 126 1.41 16.76 -7.80
CA ASP A 126 -0.01 16.84 -8.09
C ASP A 126 -0.79 15.75 -7.37
N GLU A 127 -1.84 16.12 -6.65
CA GLU A 127 -2.68 15.23 -5.87
C GLU A 127 -4.16 15.54 -6.11
N TYR A 128 -4.98 14.50 -6.30
CA TYR A 128 -6.41 14.63 -6.57
C TYR A 128 -7.22 13.66 -5.72
N ALA A 129 -8.44 14.06 -5.31
CA ALA A 129 -9.38 13.16 -4.66
C ALA A 129 -10.12 12.32 -5.70
N LEU A 130 -10.06 11.00 -5.57
CA LEU A 130 -10.89 10.03 -6.29
C LEU A 130 -12.24 9.84 -5.60
N ALA A 131 -12.26 9.85 -4.27
CA ALA A 131 -13.48 9.84 -3.47
C ALA A 131 -13.29 10.65 -2.18
N ASP A 132 -14.33 11.34 -1.75
CA ASP A 132 -14.31 12.21 -0.58
C ASP A 132 -15.56 11.99 0.27
N TYR A 133 -15.38 11.79 1.58
CA TYR A 133 -16.47 11.55 2.52
C TYR A 133 -17.50 12.66 2.54
N ASN A 134 -17.11 13.92 2.31
CA ASN A 134 -18.03 15.07 2.25
C ASN A 134 -19.04 14.95 1.10
N LEU A 135 -18.68 14.24 0.02
CA LEU A 135 -19.55 14.00 -1.14
C LEU A 135 -20.29 12.66 -1.03
N GLN A 136 -20.03 11.87 0.02
CA GLN A 136 -20.58 10.54 0.27
C GLN A 136 -21.35 10.46 1.59
N GLU A 137 -21.98 11.57 2.03
CA GLU A 137 -22.78 11.62 3.26
C GLU A 137 -22.05 11.09 4.50
N ASN A 138 -20.74 11.34 4.60
CA ASN A 138 -19.85 10.82 5.63
C ASN A 138 -19.81 9.28 5.71
N ARG A 139 -19.99 8.59 4.58
CA ARG A 139 -19.89 7.13 4.51
C ARG A 139 -18.44 6.67 4.51
N CYS A 140 -18.23 5.49 5.04
CA CYS A 140 -16.94 4.82 4.94
C CYS A 140 -16.69 4.40 3.48
N MET A 141 -15.49 4.69 2.97
CA MET A 141 -15.02 4.26 1.66
C MET A 141 -13.74 3.46 1.84
N ASN A 142 -13.66 2.30 1.24
CA ASN A 142 -12.49 1.46 1.36
C ASN A 142 -12.26 0.60 0.12
N CYS A 143 -11.17 -0.18 0.16
CA CYS A 143 -10.86 -1.18 -0.84
C CYS A 143 -10.84 -0.59 -2.25
N HIS A 144 -9.98 0.41 -2.47
CA HIS A 144 -9.68 0.88 -3.80
C HIS A 144 -8.54 0.03 -4.39
N THR A 145 -8.64 -0.29 -5.67
CA THR A 145 -7.59 -1.01 -6.39
C THR A 145 -7.63 -0.67 -7.89
N PRO A 146 -6.50 -0.26 -8.49
CA PRO A 146 -6.35 -0.26 -9.93
C PRO A 146 -6.09 -1.70 -10.39
N GLY A 147 -6.84 -2.17 -11.38
CA GLY A 147 -6.70 -3.52 -11.92
C GLY A 147 -5.38 -3.68 -12.66
N ASN A 148 -4.45 -4.47 -12.11
CA ASN A 148 -3.14 -4.72 -12.70
C ASN A 148 -2.36 -3.43 -13.04
N GLN A 149 -2.37 -2.45 -12.13
CA GLN A 149 -1.81 -1.10 -12.27
C GLN A 149 -2.37 -0.31 -13.48
N ASN A 150 -3.48 -0.77 -14.08
CA ASN A 150 -4.11 -0.08 -15.21
C ASN A 150 -5.06 1.02 -14.72
N PRO A 151 -4.82 2.30 -15.01
CA PRO A 151 -5.67 3.40 -14.56
C PRO A 151 -7.07 3.37 -15.21
N GLN A 152 -7.23 2.68 -16.35
CA GLN A 152 -8.53 2.56 -17.03
C GLN A 152 -9.42 1.46 -16.44
N LEU A 153 -8.89 0.65 -15.51
CA LEU A 153 -9.62 -0.38 -14.80
C LEU A 153 -9.36 -0.22 -13.30
N SER A 154 -10.38 0.15 -12.54
CA SER A 154 -10.24 0.30 -11.09
C SER A 154 -11.57 0.14 -10.37
N MET A 155 -11.51 -0.18 -9.09
CA MET A 155 -12.69 -0.32 -8.25
C MET A 155 -12.45 0.32 -6.89
N LEU A 156 -13.52 0.89 -6.32
CA LEU A 156 -13.59 1.29 -4.91
C LEU A 156 -14.96 0.91 -4.34
N TYR A 157 -15.06 0.80 -3.03
CA TYR A 157 -16.31 0.46 -2.36
C TYR A 157 -16.78 1.58 -1.42
N VAL A 158 -18.05 1.96 -1.53
CA VAL A 158 -18.73 2.89 -0.61
C VAL A 158 -19.69 2.09 0.26
N ARG A 159 -19.50 2.12 1.57
CA ARG A 159 -20.31 1.37 2.55
C ARG A 159 -21.60 2.13 2.94
N GLY A 160 -22.51 1.42 3.63
CA GLY A 160 -23.74 1.95 4.18
C GLY A 160 -24.95 1.70 3.28
N GLU A 161 -26.11 2.22 3.71
CA GLU A 161 -27.37 2.09 2.98
C GLU A 161 -27.23 2.73 1.58
N GLY A 162 -27.67 2.01 0.55
CA GLY A 162 -27.48 2.43 -0.84
C GLY A 162 -26.00 2.42 -1.30
N GLY A 163 -25.09 1.81 -0.53
CA GLY A 163 -23.69 1.61 -0.89
C GLY A 163 -23.51 0.71 -2.11
N GLY A 164 -22.26 0.39 -2.44
CA GLY A 164 -21.91 -0.49 -3.55
C GLY A 164 -20.47 -0.31 -4.02
N ALA A 165 -20.04 -1.21 -4.88
CA ALA A 165 -18.77 -1.08 -5.58
C ALA A 165 -18.92 -0.13 -6.77
N ILE A 166 -17.98 0.79 -6.93
CA ILE A 166 -17.89 1.66 -8.10
C ILE A 166 -16.76 1.13 -8.96
N LEU A 167 -17.13 0.56 -10.10
CA LEU A 167 -16.23 0.04 -11.12
C LEU A 167 -15.98 1.11 -12.17
N ASN A 168 -14.71 1.44 -12.40
CA ASN A 168 -14.25 2.22 -13.54
C ASN A 168 -13.79 1.28 -14.65
N GLN A 169 -14.36 1.45 -15.83
CA GLN A 169 -13.87 0.83 -17.07
C GLN A 169 -13.75 1.90 -18.15
N ASN A 170 -12.53 2.28 -18.48
CA ASN A 170 -12.21 3.32 -19.48
C ASN A 170 -12.90 4.67 -19.20
N GLY A 171 -12.94 5.10 -17.94
CA GLY A 171 -13.58 6.36 -17.51
C GLY A 171 -15.10 6.27 -17.32
N ARG A 172 -15.73 5.15 -17.69
CA ARG A 172 -17.14 4.90 -17.40
C ARG A 172 -17.29 4.26 -16.03
N LEU A 173 -18.03 4.94 -15.15
CA LEU A 173 -18.33 4.42 -13.83
C LEU A 173 -19.64 3.62 -13.83
N ARG A 174 -19.60 2.44 -13.23
CA ARG A 174 -20.74 1.55 -12.98
C ARG A 174 -20.87 1.31 -11.49
N LYS A 175 -22.09 1.30 -10.97
CA LYS A 175 -22.37 0.90 -9.60
C LYS A 175 -22.80 -0.55 -9.56
N LEU A 176 -22.08 -1.36 -8.78
CA LEU A 176 -22.33 -2.79 -8.68
C LEU A 176 -22.83 -3.14 -7.27
N ASN A 177 -23.83 -4.00 -7.18
CA ASN A 177 -24.23 -4.68 -5.96
C ASN A 177 -23.84 -6.17 -6.09
N ILE A 178 -22.65 -6.49 -5.65
CA ILE A 178 -22.09 -7.85 -5.71
C ILE A 178 -22.39 -8.68 -4.46
N LYS A 179 -23.13 -8.12 -3.49
CA LYS A 179 -23.58 -8.88 -2.32
C LYS A 179 -24.79 -9.73 -2.68
N THR A 180 -24.71 -11.03 -2.44
CA THR A 180 -25.82 -11.98 -2.49
C THR A 180 -26.31 -12.32 -1.07
N PRO A 181 -27.53 -12.89 -0.90
CA PRO A 181 -28.10 -13.16 0.42
C PRO A 181 -27.31 -14.14 1.30
N ASP A 182 -26.54 -15.01 0.68
CA ASP A 182 -25.71 -16.04 1.33
C ASP A 182 -24.37 -15.49 1.89
N MET A 183 -23.98 -14.29 1.47
CA MET A 183 -22.74 -13.66 1.94
C MET A 183 -22.92 -13.09 3.34
N VAL A 184 -21.95 -13.37 4.24
CA VAL A 184 -21.93 -12.91 5.65
C VAL A 184 -21.88 -11.38 5.76
N GLN A 185 -21.21 -10.70 4.81
CA GLN A 185 -21.04 -9.24 4.82
C GLN A 185 -20.88 -8.69 3.39
N THR A 186 -20.76 -7.38 3.25
CA THR A 186 -20.38 -6.72 2.00
C THR A 186 -18.92 -6.99 1.65
N SER A 187 -18.63 -6.93 0.35
CA SER A 187 -17.31 -7.22 -0.22
C SER A 187 -16.20 -6.24 0.20
N THR A 188 -15.03 -6.80 0.42
CA THR A 188 -13.78 -6.09 0.75
C THR A 188 -12.58 -6.71 0.02
N TYR A 189 -11.43 -6.04 0.04
CA TYR A 189 -10.14 -6.57 -0.45
C TYR A 189 -10.19 -7.09 -1.89
N PHE A 190 -10.75 -6.30 -2.79
CA PHE A 190 -10.86 -6.65 -4.22
C PHE A 190 -9.51 -6.79 -4.90
N GLN A 191 -9.41 -7.78 -5.78
CA GLN A 191 -8.33 -7.88 -6.75
C GLN A 191 -8.87 -8.33 -8.11
N PHE A 192 -8.36 -7.72 -9.18
CA PHE A 192 -8.73 -8.09 -10.53
C PHE A 192 -7.89 -9.27 -11.02
N ALA A 193 -8.52 -10.16 -11.78
CA ALA A 193 -7.81 -11.11 -12.59
C ALA A 193 -7.05 -10.42 -13.73
N PRO A 194 -6.01 -11.03 -14.33
CA PRO A 194 -5.24 -10.42 -15.41
C PRO A 194 -6.06 -9.94 -16.60
N SER A 195 -7.11 -10.65 -16.99
CA SER A 195 -8.05 -10.22 -18.06
C SER A 195 -8.87 -8.98 -17.70
N GLY A 196 -9.01 -8.67 -16.40
CA GLY A 196 -9.95 -7.65 -15.91
C GLY A 196 -11.43 -8.10 -15.95
N ARG A 197 -11.73 -9.32 -16.36
CA ARG A 197 -13.09 -9.88 -16.37
C ARG A 197 -13.56 -10.31 -14.99
N TYR A 198 -12.67 -10.95 -14.23
CA TYR A 198 -13.00 -11.43 -12.90
C TYR A 198 -12.43 -10.53 -11.82
N ILE A 199 -13.14 -10.44 -10.71
CA ILE A 199 -12.63 -9.92 -9.45
C ILE A 199 -12.75 -11.01 -8.38
N VAL A 200 -11.74 -11.13 -7.55
CA VAL A 200 -11.80 -11.90 -6.31
C VAL A 200 -11.90 -10.93 -5.14
N PHE A 201 -12.68 -11.28 -4.12
CA PHE A 201 -12.88 -10.46 -2.92
C PHE A 201 -13.24 -11.31 -1.74
N SER A 202 -13.09 -10.77 -0.52
CA SER A 202 -13.62 -11.42 0.67
C SER A 202 -14.78 -10.64 1.30
N CYS A 203 -15.59 -11.34 2.06
CA CYS A 203 -16.67 -10.79 2.87
C CYS A 203 -16.33 -11.02 4.34
N ASN A 204 -16.00 -9.96 5.08
CA ASN A 204 -15.46 -10.06 6.43
C ASN A 204 -16.40 -9.41 7.46
N VAL A 205 -16.69 -10.12 8.55
CA VAL A 205 -17.31 -9.56 9.75
C VAL A 205 -16.19 -9.12 10.69
N VAL A 206 -15.84 -7.84 10.59
CA VAL A 206 -14.70 -7.24 11.32
C VAL A 206 -15.15 -6.78 12.69
N VAL A 207 -14.46 -7.20 13.74
CA VAL A 207 -14.71 -6.82 15.13
C VAL A 207 -13.57 -5.95 15.66
N PRO A 208 -13.80 -4.63 15.86
CA PRO A 208 -12.84 -3.77 16.55
C PRO A 208 -13.09 -3.84 18.07
N ALA A 209 -12.06 -4.17 18.83
CA ALA A 209 -12.09 -4.19 20.29
C ALA A 209 -11.13 -3.13 20.84
N VAL A 210 -11.66 -2.14 21.56
CA VAL A 210 -10.87 -1.11 22.22
C VAL A 210 -10.34 -1.65 23.53
N GLN A 211 -9.03 -1.58 23.73
CA GLN A 211 -8.36 -2.00 24.95
C GLN A 211 -7.86 -0.80 25.77
N ALA A 212 -7.90 -0.93 27.10
CA ALA A 212 -7.36 0.06 28.02
C ALA A 212 -5.83 -0.04 28.18
N SER A 213 -5.12 -0.67 27.25
CA SER A 213 -3.67 -0.85 27.29
C SER A 213 -2.94 0.33 26.66
N ALA A 214 -1.86 0.78 27.29
CA ALA A 214 -1.00 1.81 26.73
C ALA A 214 -0.21 1.31 25.50
N GLN A 215 0.09 0.02 25.45
CA GLN A 215 0.86 -0.61 24.38
C GLN A 215 0.01 -0.96 23.16
N LYS A 216 -1.24 -1.34 23.35
CA LYS A 216 -2.15 -1.74 22.28
C LYS A 216 -3.58 -1.30 22.61
N ARG A 217 -4.00 -0.20 21.99
CA ARG A 217 -5.31 0.41 22.26
C ARG A 217 -6.45 -0.18 21.44
N LEU A 218 -6.13 -0.73 20.30
CA LEU A 218 -7.11 -1.30 19.38
C LEU A 218 -6.64 -2.69 18.95
N GLU A 219 -7.54 -3.65 19.11
CA GLU A 219 -7.44 -4.98 18.53
C GLU A 219 -8.51 -5.12 17.48
N VAL A 220 -8.16 -5.70 16.34
CA VAL A 220 -9.12 -5.94 15.25
C VAL A 220 -8.94 -7.35 14.74
N TYR A 221 -10.05 -8.08 14.63
CA TYR A 221 -10.06 -9.44 14.11
C TYR A 221 -11.34 -9.72 13.31
N ASP A 222 -11.29 -10.72 12.44
CA ASP A 222 -12.45 -11.24 11.76
C ASP A 222 -13.14 -12.31 12.61
N SER A 223 -14.46 -12.24 12.76
CA SER A 223 -15.25 -13.31 13.34
C SER A 223 -15.79 -14.28 12.29
N GLU A 224 -15.99 -13.80 11.08
CA GLU A 224 -16.35 -14.56 9.89
C GLU A 224 -15.69 -13.94 8.66
N SER A 225 -15.24 -14.75 7.73
CA SER A 225 -14.78 -14.29 6.43
C SER A 225 -14.78 -15.40 5.38
N ASP A 226 -15.28 -15.08 4.21
CA ASP A 226 -15.39 -15.96 3.05
C ASP A 226 -14.86 -15.26 1.80
N ILE A 227 -14.43 -16.03 0.80
CA ILE A 227 -13.93 -15.53 -0.48
C ILE A 227 -14.87 -15.92 -1.61
N TYR A 228 -15.09 -14.98 -2.53
CA TYR A 228 -15.91 -15.14 -3.71
C TYR A 228 -15.21 -14.57 -4.94
N VAL A 229 -15.61 -15.07 -6.11
CA VAL A 229 -15.18 -14.52 -7.41
C VAL A 229 -16.40 -13.99 -8.15
N ALA A 230 -16.34 -12.77 -8.66
CA ALA A 230 -17.39 -12.22 -9.53
C ALA A 230 -16.94 -12.17 -10.99
N ASP A 231 -17.76 -12.65 -11.89
CA ASP A 231 -17.62 -12.45 -13.35
C ASP A 231 -18.33 -11.14 -13.72
N LEU A 232 -17.55 -10.11 -14.05
CA LEU A 232 -18.05 -8.76 -14.36
C LEU A 232 -18.74 -8.65 -15.73
N GLU A 233 -18.57 -9.64 -16.59
CA GLU A 233 -19.24 -9.71 -17.90
C GLU A 233 -20.62 -10.35 -17.79
N LYS A 234 -20.74 -11.39 -16.96
CA LYS A 234 -21.98 -12.15 -16.78
C LYS A 234 -22.82 -11.69 -15.60
N ASN A 235 -22.28 -10.86 -14.71
CA ASN A 235 -22.87 -10.45 -13.44
C ASN A 235 -23.25 -11.65 -12.55
N ILE A 236 -22.38 -12.64 -12.45
CA ILE A 236 -22.57 -13.82 -11.60
C ILE A 236 -21.49 -13.94 -10.53
N ILE A 237 -21.85 -14.56 -9.41
CA ILE A 237 -20.91 -14.92 -8.35
C ILE A 237 -20.53 -16.40 -8.47
N ILE A 238 -19.25 -16.65 -8.57
CA ILE A 238 -18.66 -17.99 -8.60
C ILE A 238 -18.28 -18.36 -7.16
N ARG A 239 -18.67 -19.53 -6.73
CA ARG A 239 -18.55 -20.03 -5.35
C ARG A 239 -17.73 -21.31 -5.29
N SER A 240 -17.08 -21.52 -4.14
CA SER A 240 -16.40 -22.78 -3.82
C SER A 240 -16.49 -23.01 -2.32
N GLU A 241 -16.86 -24.20 -1.90
CA GLU A 241 -16.87 -24.59 -0.46
C GLU A 241 -15.46 -24.50 0.16
N LEU A 242 -14.40 -24.55 -0.63
CA LEU A 242 -13.02 -24.39 -0.17
C LEU A 242 -12.62 -22.92 0.09
N LEU A 243 -13.45 -21.96 -0.34
CA LEU A 243 -13.26 -20.53 -0.15
C LEU A 243 -14.32 -19.91 0.77
N SER A 244 -15.25 -20.72 1.26
CA SER A 244 -16.32 -20.33 2.20
C SER A 244 -16.63 -21.49 3.17
N ASP A 245 -15.59 -22.07 3.76
CA ASP A 245 -15.71 -23.16 4.72
C ASP A 245 -16.19 -22.61 6.08
N THR A 246 -17.29 -23.11 6.58
CA THR A 246 -17.88 -22.66 7.85
C THR A 246 -16.99 -22.85 9.07
N ALA A 247 -15.97 -23.71 9.00
CA ALA A 247 -14.98 -23.95 10.05
C ALA A 247 -13.70 -23.09 9.91
N GLN A 248 -13.56 -22.36 8.82
CA GLN A 248 -12.38 -21.57 8.49
C GLN A 248 -12.74 -20.08 8.38
N LEU A 249 -11.69 -19.27 8.30
CA LEU A 249 -11.71 -17.86 7.91
C LEU A 249 -10.85 -17.72 6.67
N GLU A 250 -11.39 -17.25 5.56
CA GLU A 250 -10.67 -17.02 4.31
C GLU A 250 -10.70 -15.53 3.95
N THR A 251 -9.52 -14.93 3.71
CA THR A 251 -9.43 -13.48 3.47
C THR A 251 -8.23 -13.08 2.61
N PHE A 252 -8.16 -11.82 2.20
CA PHE A 252 -7.10 -11.20 1.41
C PHE A 252 -6.74 -11.95 0.12
N PRO A 253 -7.72 -12.25 -0.72
CA PRO A 253 -7.44 -12.98 -1.96
C PRO A 253 -6.74 -12.08 -2.99
N THR A 254 -5.89 -12.71 -3.82
CA THR A 254 -5.28 -12.09 -4.99
C THR A 254 -5.07 -13.12 -6.10
N PHE A 255 -5.20 -12.70 -7.36
CA PHE A 255 -4.86 -13.56 -8.48
C PHE A 255 -3.35 -13.60 -8.74
N SER A 256 -2.87 -14.73 -9.27
CA SER A 256 -1.56 -14.76 -9.92
C SER A 256 -1.58 -13.95 -11.23
N PRO A 257 -0.44 -13.36 -11.65
CA PRO A 257 -0.37 -12.59 -12.89
C PRO A 257 -0.67 -13.39 -14.17
N ASP A 258 -0.60 -14.70 -14.12
CA ASP A 258 -0.95 -15.61 -15.21
C ASP A 258 -2.40 -16.13 -15.16
N GLY A 259 -3.18 -15.68 -14.14
CA GLY A 259 -4.58 -16.07 -13.97
C GLY A 259 -4.84 -17.49 -13.52
N LYS A 260 -3.79 -18.26 -13.15
CA LYS A 260 -3.93 -19.70 -12.87
C LYS A 260 -4.16 -20.03 -11.39
N TYR A 261 -3.97 -19.08 -10.51
CA TYR A 261 -4.11 -19.28 -9.06
C TYR A 261 -4.78 -18.08 -8.40
N ILE A 262 -5.52 -18.38 -7.33
CA ILE A 262 -5.92 -17.41 -6.30
C ILE A 262 -5.07 -17.71 -5.07
N TYR A 263 -4.28 -16.73 -4.61
CA TYR A 263 -3.57 -16.75 -3.34
C TYR A 263 -4.44 -16.10 -2.28
N TYR A 264 -4.46 -16.64 -1.07
CA TYR A 264 -5.24 -16.09 0.03
C TYR A 264 -4.70 -16.51 1.38
N CYS A 265 -5.29 -15.96 2.44
CA CYS A 265 -4.95 -16.30 3.81
C CYS A 265 -6.12 -17.05 4.44
N THR A 266 -5.84 -18.12 5.20
CA THR A 266 -6.86 -18.91 5.89
C THR A 266 -6.43 -19.29 7.31
N SER A 267 -7.38 -19.33 8.25
CA SER A 267 -7.18 -19.76 9.62
C SER A 267 -8.39 -20.57 10.10
N PRO A 268 -8.20 -21.64 10.86
CA PRO A 268 -9.30 -22.22 11.59
C PRO A 268 -10.00 -21.18 12.48
N LYS A 269 -11.33 -21.25 12.58
CA LYS A 269 -12.08 -20.45 13.55
C LYS A 269 -11.70 -20.82 14.97
N VAL A 270 -11.67 -19.83 15.84
CA VAL A 270 -11.39 -19.99 17.28
C VAL A 270 -12.55 -19.44 18.09
N GLU A 271 -12.59 -19.73 19.40
CA GLU A 271 -13.61 -19.17 20.29
C GLU A 271 -13.32 -17.68 20.56
N LEU A 272 -14.18 -16.81 20.04
CA LEU A 272 -14.05 -15.36 20.18
C LEU A 272 -14.98 -14.82 21.27
N PRO A 273 -14.56 -13.81 22.04
CA PRO A 273 -13.31 -13.07 21.92
C PRO A 273 -12.13 -13.67 22.71
N GLN A 274 -12.28 -14.84 23.32
CA GLN A 274 -11.31 -15.39 24.27
C GLN A 274 -9.99 -15.74 23.59
N ASP A 275 -10.06 -16.38 22.42
CA ASP A 275 -8.92 -17.01 21.74
C ASP A 275 -8.42 -16.22 20.52
N TYR A 276 -8.74 -14.94 20.37
CA TYR A 276 -8.37 -14.16 19.19
C TYR A 276 -6.85 -14.18 18.88
N ARG A 277 -6.01 -14.36 19.91
CA ARG A 277 -4.54 -14.50 19.74
C ARG A 277 -4.09 -15.83 19.16
N ASN A 278 -5.00 -16.80 19.10
CA ASN A 278 -4.76 -18.10 18.46
C ASN A 278 -5.13 -18.11 16.97
N LEU A 279 -5.63 -16.99 16.43
CA LEU A 279 -5.86 -16.82 15.00
C LEU A 279 -4.51 -16.78 14.26
N GLN A 280 -4.17 -17.87 13.61
CA GLN A 280 -2.94 -18.05 12.84
C GLN A 280 -3.30 -18.29 11.37
N TYR A 281 -3.13 -17.26 10.56
CA TYR A 281 -3.48 -17.33 9.15
C TYR A 281 -2.32 -17.91 8.34
N ALA A 282 -2.57 -19.02 7.68
CA ALA A 282 -1.67 -19.63 6.71
C ALA A 282 -1.77 -18.91 5.36
N LEU A 283 -0.68 -18.89 4.61
CA LEU A 283 -0.65 -18.49 3.21
C LEU A 283 -0.90 -19.71 2.34
N VAL A 284 -1.93 -19.66 1.52
CA VAL A 284 -2.34 -20.76 0.66
C VAL A 284 -2.68 -20.27 -0.75
N ARG A 285 -2.80 -21.21 -1.69
CA ARG A 285 -3.33 -20.93 -3.03
C ARG A 285 -4.22 -22.05 -3.52
N ILE A 286 -5.15 -21.70 -4.42
CA ILE A 286 -6.05 -22.63 -5.10
C ILE A 286 -5.98 -22.38 -6.61
N PRO A 287 -6.02 -23.41 -7.47
CA PRO A 287 -6.05 -23.21 -8.91
C PRO A 287 -7.31 -22.44 -9.36
N PHE A 288 -7.15 -21.63 -10.38
CA PHE A 288 -8.22 -20.90 -11.05
C PHE A 288 -8.01 -20.98 -12.56
N ASP A 289 -9.05 -21.29 -13.30
CA ASP A 289 -9.03 -21.23 -14.77
C ASP A 289 -9.77 -19.98 -15.23
N GLU A 290 -9.03 -18.96 -15.61
CA GLU A 290 -9.60 -17.69 -16.07
C GLU A 290 -10.40 -17.81 -17.37
N THR A 291 -10.16 -18.85 -18.19
CA THR A 291 -10.90 -19.08 -19.43
C THR A 291 -12.35 -19.49 -19.15
N THR A 292 -12.53 -20.37 -18.17
CA THR A 292 -13.84 -20.94 -17.82
C THR A 292 -14.47 -20.28 -16.58
N GLY A 293 -13.67 -19.62 -15.74
CA GLY A 293 -14.06 -19.12 -14.43
C GLY A 293 -14.14 -20.23 -13.37
N THR A 294 -13.41 -21.33 -13.55
CA THR A 294 -13.51 -22.48 -12.66
C THR A 294 -12.46 -22.41 -11.56
N ILE A 295 -12.91 -22.54 -10.30
CA ILE A 295 -12.05 -22.70 -9.13
C ILE A 295 -11.68 -24.18 -8.98
N GLY A 296 -10.41 -24.46 -8.72
CA GLY A 296 -9.90 -25.82 -8.52
C GLY A 296 -10.38 -26.45 -7.20
N THR A 297 -10.02 -27.70 -7.00
CA THR A 297 -10.45 -28.52 -5.83
C THR A 297 -9.32 -28.87 -4.87
N GLN A 298 -8.11 -28.37 -5.11
CA GLN A 298 -6.96 -28.64 -4.24
C GLN A 298 -6.34 -27.32 -3.76
N VAL A 299 -6.16 -27.22 -2.46
CA VAL A 299 -5.48 -26.08 -1.82
C VAL A 299 -4.04 -26.46 -1.53
N ASP A 300 -3.09 -25.66 -2.03
CA ASP A 300 -1.67 -25.78 -1.73
C ASP A 300 -1.31 -24.83 -0.58
N THR A 301 -0.72 -25.36 0.50
CA THR A 301 -0.19 -24.55 1.60
C THR A 301 1.23 -24.11 1.30
N LEU A 302 1.49 -22.81 1.39
CA LEU A 302 2.78 -22.20 1.08
C LEU A 302 3.56 -21.79 2.33
N PHE A 303 2.86 -21.32 3.38
CA PHE A 303 3.51 -20.84 4.61
C PHE A 303 2.55 -20.89 5.80
N THR A 304 3.08 -21.33 6.99
CA THR A 304 2.31 -21.53 8.22
C THR A 304 3.03 -21.13 9.51
N GLU A 305 4.29 -20.65 9.42
CA GLU A 305 5.13 -20.41 10.61
C GLU A 305 4.67 -19.22 11.45
N ARG A 306 4.01 -18.25 10.82
CA ARG A 306 3.45 -17.05 11.45
C ARG A 306 2.14 -16.67 10.79
N SER A 307 1.35 -15.83 11.44
CA SER A 307 0.14 -15.29 10.83
C SER A 307 0.47 -14.37 9.67
N VAL A 308 -0.19 -14.53 8.53
CA VAL A 308 0.07 -13.78 7.31
C VAL A 308 -1.14 -13.02 6.83
N CYS A 309 -0.90 -11.95 6.05
CA CYS A 309 -1.94 -11.21 5.38
C CYS A 309 -1.43 -10.50 4.12
N HIS A 310 -2.36 -10.06 3.29
CA HIS A 310 -2.11 -9.27 2.09
C HIS A 310 -1.09 -9.88 1.12
N PRO A 311 -1.25 -11.14 0.66
CA PRO A 311 -0.36 -11.68 -0.35
C PRO A 311 -0.47 -10.86 -1.65
N ARG A 312 0.67 -10.55 -2.28
CA ARG A 312 0.78 -9.82 -3.55
C ARG A 312 1.87 -10.43 -4.41
N VAL A 313 1.47 -11.08 -5.49
CA VAL A 313 2.42 -11.61 -6.47
C VAL A 313 2.96 -10.47 -7.33
N SER A 314 4.28 -10.45 -7.56
CA SER A 314 4.88 -9.49 -8.50
C SER A 314 4.37 -9.71 -9.91
N PRO A 315 4.20 -8.66 -10.74
CA PRO A 315 3.67 -8.80 -12.10
C PRO A 315 4.41 -9.77 -13.01
N ASP A 316 5.70 -10.00 -12.78
CA ASP A 316 6.51 -11.02 -13.47
C ASP A 316 6.23 -12.47 -13.00
N GLY A 317 5.47 -12.63 -11.91
CA GLY A 317 5.13 -13.95 -11.34
C GLY A 317 6.25 -14.62 -10.55
N GLU A 318 7.38 -13.94 -10.31
CA GLU A 318 8.55 -14.55 -9.68
C GLU A 318 8.53 -14.46 -8.15
N ARG A 319 7.87 -13.45 -7.57
CA ARG A 319 7.93 -13.15 -6.14
C ARG A 319 6.55 -12.96 -5.54
N LEU A 320 6.40 -13.38 -4.31
CA LEU A 320 5.20 -13.17 -3.51
C LEU A 320 5.58 -12.36 -2.26
N LEU A 321 5.09 -11.13 -2.19
CA LEU A 321 5.26 -10.25 -1.04
C LEU A 321 4.04 -10.38 -0.12
N PHE A 322 4.25 -10.49 1.19
CA PHE A 322 3.18 -10.62 2.18
C PHE A 322 3.60 -10.04 3.52
N SER A 323 2.64 -9.62 4.33
CA SER A 323 2.90 -9.20 5.72
C SER A 323 2.83 -10.39 6.65
N VAL A 324 3.69 -10.39 7.67
CA VAL A 324 3.70 -11.38 8.76
C VAL A 324 3.56 -10.69 10.11
N GLN A 325 2.89 -11.34 11.05
CA GLN A 325 2.69 -10.86 12.41
C GLN A 325 2.50 -12.04 13.38
N ASP A 326 2.40 -11.76 14.68
CA ASP A 326 2.30 -12.84 15.68
C ASP A 326 0.96 -13.56 15.61
N TYR A 327 -0.15 -12.88 15.32
CA TYR A 327 -1.50 -13.44 15.17
C TYR A 327 -2.42 -12.48 14.38
N GLY A 328 -3.58 -12.96 13.94
CA GLY A 328 -4.61 -12.18 13.28
C GLY A 328 -4.23 -11.71 11.88
N THR A 329 -4.97 -10.72 11.34
CA THR A 329 -4.87 -10.25 9.94
C THR A 329 -4.88 -8.73 9.78
N PHE A 330 -4.73 -7.95 10.86
CA PHE A 330 -4.74 -6.49 10.80
C PHE A 330 -3.37 -5.91 11.18
N PRO A 331 -2.36 -6.06 10.31
CA PRO A 331 -0.95 -5.79 10.63
C PRO A 331 -0.68 -4.35 11.03
N ILE A 332 -1.49 -3.39 10.60
CA ILE A 332 -1.33 -1.98 10.98
C ILE A 332 -1.48 -1.72 12.50
N TRP A 333 -2.09 -2.67 13.22
CA TRP A 333 -2.23 -2.63 14.68
C TRP A 333 -1.20 -3.49 15.42
N HIS A 334 -0.32 -4.17 14.67
CA HIS A 334 0.75 -5.01 15.16
C HIS A 334 2.09 -4.31 14.96
N LYS A 335 2.75 -3.91 16.06
CA LYS A 335 4.05 -3.23 15.99
C LYS A 335 5.10 -4.09 15.29
N GLU A 336 5.04 -5.39 15.52
CA GLU A 336 5.92 -6.43 15.00
C GLU A 336 5.57 -6.93 13.58
N ALA A 337 4.64 -6.23 12.91
CA ALA A 337 4.26 -6.62 11.56
C ALA A 337 5.32 -6.19 10.55
N ASP A 338 5.86 -7.18 9.84
CA ASP A 338 6.93 -7.08 8.86
C ASP A 338 6.49 -7.53 7.47
N LEU A 339 7.19 -7.06 6.45
CA LEU A 339 7.10 -7.57 5.08
C LEU A 339 8.10 -8.69 4.87
N TRP A 340 7.63 -9.82 4.32
CA TRP A 340 8.48 -10.93 3.88
C TRP A 340 8.23 -11.20 2.41
N MET A 341 9.24 -11.71 1.70
CA MET A 341 9.17 -11.98 0.28
C MET A 341 9.59 -13.41 -0.03
N MET A 342 8.71 -14.16 -0.69
CA MET A 342 8.98 -15.52 -1.14
C MET A 342 9.35 -15.52 -2.63
N ASN A 343 10.41 -16.22 -2.98
CA ASN A 343 10.70 -16.58 -4.36
C ASN A 343 9.77 -17.75 -4.76
N LEU A 344 8.85 -17.54 -5.67
CA LEU A 344 7.83 -18.53 -6.06
C LEU A 344 8.41 -19.74 -6.82
N LYS A 345 9.62 -19.62 -7.36
CA LYS A 345 10.31 -20.71 -8.06
C LYS A 345 11.07 -21.63 -7.12
N THR A 346 11.72 -21.07 -6.10
CA THR A 346 12.56 -21.84 -5.16
C THR A 346 11.85 -22.14 -3.83
N GLY A 347 10.85 -21.35 -3.45
CA GLY A 347 10.20 -21.38 -2.14
C GLY A 347 11.02 -20.67 -1.04
N GLU A 348 12.17 -20.09 -1.36
CA GLU A 348 13.00 -19.36 -0.38
C GLU A 348 12.32 -18.06 0.05
N ILE A 349 12.45 -17.74 1.33
CA ILE A 349 11.84 -16.55 1.96
C ILE A 349 12.95 -15.60 2.43
N ASP A 350 12.89 -14.37 1.97
CA ASP A 350 13.66 -13.24 2.49
C ASP A 350 12.80 -12.44 3.48
N LYS A 351 13.32 -12.26 4.70
CA LYS A 351 12.68 -11.48 5.76
C LYS A 351 12.84 -9.96 5.60
N LEU A 352 13.42 -9.50 4.51
CA LEU A 352 13.56 -8.11 4.11
C LEU A 352 14.14 -7.19 5.21
N GLN A 353 15.22 -7.59 5.86
CA GLN A 353 15.83 -6.83 6.97
C GLN A 353 16.20 -5.39 6.62
N ALA A 354 16.56 -5.12 5.36
CA ALA A 354 16.87 -3.75 4.91
C ALA A 354 15.62 -2.87 4.75
N VAL A 355 14.44 -3.48 4.73
CA VAL A 355 13.15 -2.82 4.48
C VAL A 355 12.36 -2.59 5.75
N ASN A 356 12.28 -3.61 6.59
CA ASN A 356 11.47 -3.59 7.81
C ASN A 356 12.07 -2.70 8.90
N SER A 357 11.24 -2.24 9.80
CA SER A 357 11.57 -1.35 10.91
C SER A 357 11.08 -1.94 12.25
N ASP A 358 11.33 -1.23 13.35
CA ASP A 358 10.81 -1.60 14.67
C ASP A 358 9.29 -1.33 14.85
N MET A 359 8.64 -0.86 13.79
CA MET A 359 7.20 -0.53 13.78
C MET A 359 6.52 -1.23 12.61
N SER A 360 5.18 -1.23 12.61
CA SER A 360 4.38 -1.87 11.57
C SER A 360 4.77 -1.41 10.15
N ASP A 361 5.14 -2.37 9.32
CA ASP A 361 5.41 -2.24 7.88
C ASP A 361 4.43 -3.16 7.12
N THR A 362 3.47 -2.57 6.37
CA THR A 362 2.35 -3.34 5.83
C THR A 362 1.63 -2.65 4.66
N TYR A 363 0.54 -3.24 4.16
CA TYR A 363 -0.26 -2.72 3.04
C TYR A 363 0.59 -2.36 1.83
N HIS A 364 1.13 -3.35 1.19
CA HIS A 364 2.05 -3.21 0.07
C HIS A 364 1.39 -3.48 -1.27
N SER A 365 1.95 -2.89 -2.33
CA SER A 365 1.62 -3.18 -3.73
C SER A 365 2.85 -3.06 -4.63
N TRP A 366 2.85 -3.82 -5.73
CA TRP A 366 3.92 -3.82 -6.72
C TRP A 366 3.73 -2.76 -7.79
N SER A 367 4.83 -2.22 -8.32
CA SER A 367 4.84 -1.52 -9.61
C SER A 367 4.73 -2.52 -10.75
N SER A 368 4.26 -2.04 -11.90
CA SER A 368 3.99 -2.88 -13.07
C SER A 368 5.24 -3.57 -13.66
N ASN A 369 6.43 -3.07 -13.37
CA ASN A 369 7.70 -3.62 -13.82
C ASN A 369 8.33 -4.61 -12.82
N SER A 370 7.68 -4.90 -11.69
CA SER A 370 8.19 -5.79 -10.63
C SER A 370 9.53 -5.34 -9.99
N ARG A 371 9.91 -4.07 -10.20
CA ARG A 371 11.16 -3.50 -9.68
C ARG A 371 10.96 -2.66 -8.42
N TRP A 372 9.72 -2.25 -8.18
CA TRP A 372 9.37 -1.43 -7.04
C TRP A 372 8.16 -2.00 -6.33
N PHE A 373 8.13 -1.84 -5.02
CA PHE A 373 6.90 -1.93 -4.26
C PHE A 373 6.77 -0.72 -3.33
N VAL A 374 5.53 -0.35 -3.05
CA VAL A 374 5.17 0.66 -2.05
C VAL A 374 4.50 -0.01 -0.88
N PHE A 375 4.69 0.52 0.31
CA PHE A 375 4.04 0.02 1.53
C PHE A 375 3.80 1.14 2.53
N ALA A 376 2.88 0.92 3.47
CA ALA A 376 2.62 1.84 4.57
C ALA A 376 3.49 1.46 5.78
N SER A 377 4.29 2.40 6.28
CA SER A 377 5.17 2.20 7.42
C SER A 377 4.86 3.20 8.54
N LYS A 378 4.88 2.74 9.77
CA LYS A 378 4.78 3.57 10.98
C LYS A 378 6.13 3.86 11.64
N ARG A 379 7.24 3.65 10.94
CA ARG A 379 8.61 3.71 11.47
C ARG A 379 9.00 5.02 12.13
N ASP A 380 8.37 6.14 11.77
CA ASP A 380 8.78 7.45 12.26
C ASP A 380 8.24 7.75 13.66
N ASP A 381 6.99 7.37 13.95
CA ASP A 381 6.29 7.75 15.18
C ASP A 381 5.44 6.63 15.81
N GLY A 382 5.34 5.48 15.17
CA GLY A 382 4.50 4.34 15.58
C GLY A 382 2.99 4.58 15.48
N LEU A 383 2.55 5.76 14.99
CA LEU A 383 1.15 6.19 14.96
C LEU A 383 0.60 6.29 13.54
N TYR A 384 1.27 7.05 12.68
CA TYR A 384 0.79 7.39 11.33
C TYR A 384 1.54 6.61 10.27
N GLY A 385 0.81 5.83 9.47
CA GLY A 385 1.38 5.16 8.32
C GLY A 385 1.76 6.16 7.23
N LYS A 386 2.99 6.07 6.72
CA LYS A 386 3.50 6.87 5.60
C LYS A 386 3.88 5.94 4.45
N PRO A 387 3.74 6.36 3.17
CA PRO A 387 4.11 5.52 2.05
C PRO A 387 5.62 5.52 1.86
N TYR A 388 6.20 4.32 1.83
CA TYR A 388 7.61 4.07 1.56
C TYR A 388 7.76 3.24 0.30
N TYR A 389 8.73 3.57 -0.54
CA TYR A 389 9.07 2.85 -1.76
C TYR A 389 10.34 2.05 -1.57
N CYS A 390 10.34 0.83 -2.06
CA CYS A 390 11.49 -0.06 -2.02
C CYS A 390 11.84 -0.55 -3.43
N TYR A 391 13.12 -0.43 -3.80
CA TYR A 391 13.66 -1.01 -5.01
C TYR A 391 14.01 -2.48 -4.80
N VAL A 392 13.66 -3.33 -5.76
CA VAL A 392 14.04 -4.73 -5.83
C VAL A 392 14.89 -4.92 -7.09
N ASP A 393 16.16 -5.25 -6.92
CA ASP A 393 17.07 -5.43 -8.04
C ASP A 393 16.77 -6.72 -8.86
N LYS A 394 17.49 -6.91 -9.96
CA LYS A 394 17.31 -8.07 -10.86
C LYS A 394 17.57 -9.42 -10.17
N ASN A 395 18.34 -9.43 -9.09
CA ASN A 395 18.62 -10.62 -8.31
C ASN A 395 17.57 -10.88 -7.22
N GLY A 396 16.58 -9.98 -7.07
CA GLY A 396 15.55 -10.06 -6.05
C GLY A 396 15.92 -9.46 -4.71
N LYS A 397 17.05 -8.77 -4.61
CA LYS A 397 17.45 -8.09 -3.38
C LYS A 397 16.66 -6.78 -3.22
N ALA A 398 15.99 -6.65 -2.09
CA ALA A 398 15.34 -5.41 -1.69
C ALA A 398 16.34 -4.43 -1.05
N HIS A 399 16.24 -3.16 -1.41
CA HIS A 399 17.12 -2.09 -0.95
C HIS A 399 16.47 -1.27 0.16
N LYS A 400 17.23 -0.37 0.79
CA LYS A 400 16.71 0.57 1.80
C LYS A 400 15.56 1.37 1.21
N PRO A 401 14.37 1.39 1.85
CA PRO A 401 13.24 2.14 1.35
C PRO A 401 13.36 3.64 1.62
N PHE A 402 12.65 4.45 0.83
CA PHE A 402 12.53 5.88 1.03
C PHE A 402 11.06 6.32 1.09
N CYS A 403 10.79 7.35 1.91
CA CYS A 403 9.45 7.92 2.06
C CYS A 403 9.01 8.67 0.80
N LEU A 404 7.72 8.65 0.46
CA LEU A 404 7.14 9.44 -0.63
C LEU A 404 7.52 10.93 -0.47
N PRO A 405 8.23 11.53 -1.46
CA PRO A 405 8.63 12.92 -1.37
C PRO A 405 7.44 13.88 -1.35
N GLN A 406 7.59 14.97 -0.60
CA GLN A 406 6.59 16.03 -0.49
C GLN A 406 7.17 17.36 -0.98
N LYS A 407 6.29 18.22 -1.54
CA LYS A 407 6.70 19.56 -1.98
C LYS A 407 7.23 20.38 -0.80
N ASN A 408 6.50 20.37 0.32
CA ASN A 408 6.93 21.00 1.56
C ASN A 408 7.77 19.99 2.38
N PRO A 409 9.04 20.25 2.67
CA PRO A 409 9.90 19.36 3.46
C PRO A 409 9.36 19.04 4.87
N THR A 410 8.57 19.93 5.46
CA THR A 410 7.97 19.77 6.81
C THR A 410 6.57 19.15 6.78
N PHE A 411 6.10 18.67 5.62
CA PHE A 411 4.74 18.17 5.46
C PHE A 411 4.36 17.12 6.51
N TYR A 412 5.21 16.12 6.71
CA TYR A 412 4.94 15.02 7.63
C TYR A 412 4.96 15.40 9.11
N ASP A 413 5.57 16.52 9.47
CA ASP A 413 5.59 17.00 10.87
C ASP A 413 4.20 17.41 11.37
N ASN A 414 3.33 17.84 10.45
CA ASN A 414 2.02 18.39 10.76
C ASN A 414 0.86 17.58 10.19
N PHE A 415 1.14 16.47 9.50
CA PHE A 415 0.13 15.67 8.84
C PHE A 415 -0.34 14.51 9.73
N LEU A 416 -1.49 14.70 10.37
CA LEU A 416 -2.04 13.80 11.38
C LEU A 416 -3.03 12.76 10.81
N LYS A 417 -2.76 12.25 9.61
CA LYS A 417 -3.51 11.15 8.99
C LYS A 417 -2.56 10.05 8.52
N SER A 418 -3.07 8.84 8.46
CA SER A 418 -2.33 7.73 7.88
C SER A 418 -2.64 7.60 6.40
N PHE A 419 -1.61 7.37 5.60
CA PHE A 419 -1.70 6.80 4.26
C PHE A 419 -1.88 5.29 4.41
N ASN A 420 -2.97 4.77 3.86
CA ASN A 420 -3.34 3.37 4.04
C ASN A 420 -3.59 2.73 2.68
N ALA A 421 -3.24 1.45 2.55
CA ALA A 421 -3.39 0.66 1.33
C ALA A 421 -2.90 1.41 0.06
N PRO A 422 -1.61 1.78 -0.01
CA PRO A 422 -1.06 2.41 -1.20
C PRO A 422 -1.03 1.43 -2.37
N GLU A 423 -1.57 1.85 -3.52
CA GLU A 423 -1.62 1.05 -4.75
C GLU A 423 -1.05 1.84 -5.91
N MET A 424 -0.10 1.25 -6.66
CA MET A 424 0.49 1.90 -7.82
C MET A 424 -0.38 1.81 -9.06
N ALA A 425 -0.30 2.82 -9.93
CA ALA A 425 -0.97 2.86 -11.22
C ALA A 425 -0.05 3.47 -12.30
N LYS A 426 -0.08 2.91 -13.51
CA LYS A 426 0.73 3.35 -14.67
C LYS A 426 0.42 4.78 -15.13
N GLY A 427 -0.68 5.35 -14.68
CA GLY A 427 -1.11 6.67 -15.06
C GLY A 427 -2.27 7.17 -14.22
N LYS A 428 -2.75 8.36 -14.54
CA LYS A 428 -3.87 9.01 -13.86
C LYS A 428 -5.18 8.23 -14.07
N ILE A 429 -5.85 7.89 -12.98
CA ILE A 429 -7.21 7.33 -13.00
C ILE A 429 -8.17 8.43 -13.50
N PRO A 430 -9.04 8.13 -14.50
CA PRO A 430 -9.75 9.14 -15.29
C PRO A 430 -11.09 9.61 -14.68
N PHE A 431 -11.20 9.65 -13.36
CA PHE A 431 -12.38 10.19 -12.67
C PHE A 431 -11.97 10.92 -11.38
N ASN A 432 -12.91 11.61 -10.76
CA ASN A 432 -12.73 12.36 -9.52
C ASN A 432 -13.87 12.09 -8.52
N ALA A 433 -13.81 12.72 -7.35
CA ALA A 433 -14.76 12.51 -6.27
C ALA A 433 -16.21 12.90 -6.61
N VAL A 434 -16.41 13.86 -7.52
CA VAL A 434 -17.76 14.25 -7.98
C VAL A 434 -18.35 13.17 -8.88
N ASP A 435 -17.52 12.57 -9.75
CA ASP A 435 -17.93 11.48 -10.62
C ASP A 435 -18.38 10.26 -9.79
N VAL A 436 -17.65 9.93 -8.72
CA VAL A 436 -18.05 8.87 -7.78
C VAL A 436 -19.37 9.21 -7.08
N ALA A 437 -19.54 10.46 -6.60
CA ALA A 437 -20.79 10.89 -5.97
C ALA A 437 -21.99 10.79 -6.92
N ASN A 438 -21.79 11.07 -8.20
CA ASN A 438 -22.83 10.90 -9.21
C ASN A 438 -23.09 9.42 -9.52
N ALA A 439 -22.05 8.60 -9.63
CA ALA A 439 -22.18 7.16 -9.86
C ALA A 439 -22.95 6.46 -8.72
N MET A 440 -22.82 6.93 -7.48
CA MET A 440 -23.55 6.40 -6.33
C MET A 440 -25.07 6.58 -6.44
N LYS A 441 -25.55 7.53 -7.22
CA LYS A 441 -26.97 7.77 -7.48
C LYS A 441 -27.56 6.84 -8.56
N LEU A 442 -26.71 6.14 -9.30
CA LEU A 442 -27.14 5.19 -10.32
C LEU A 442 -27.81 3.96 -9.70
N PRO A 443 -28.74 3.31 -10.41
CA PRO A 443 -29.21 1.99 -10.02
C PRO A 443 -28.02 1.02 -10.03
N ALA A 444 -27.94 0.17 -9.00
CA ALA A 444 -26.87 -0.82 -8.93
C ALA A 444 -27.17 -2.02 -9.83
N GLU A 445 -26.19 -2.44 -10.58
CA GLU A 445 -26.21 -3.71 -11.31
C GLU A 445 -26.11 -4.86 -10.27
N LYS A 446 -27.05 -5.81 -10.33
CA LYS A 446 -27.13 -6.94 -9.40
C LYS A 446 -26.35 -8.13 -9.96
N PHE A 447 -25.81 -8.91 -9.06
CA PHE A 447 -25.14 -10.19 -9.33
C PHE A 447 -25.97 -11.35 -8.75
N GLU A 448 -25.90 -12.53 -9.41
CA GLU A 448 -26.62 -13.75 -9.06
C GLU A 448 -25.65 -14.85 -8.56
#